data_130b7a7463d2dd921b267c690e017d19
#
_entry.id   130b7a7463d2dd921b267c690e017d19
#
_cell.length_a   1.000
_cell.length_b   1.000
_cell.length_c   1.000
_cell.angle_alpha   90.00
_cell.angle_beta   90.00
_cell.angle_gamma   90.00
#
_symmetry.space_group_name_H-M   'P 1'
#
loop_
_entity.id
_entity.type
_entity.pdbx_description
1 polymer ?
#
loop_
_entity_poly.entity_id
_entity_poly.type
_entity_poly.pdbx_seq_one_letter_code
_entity_poly.pdbx_strand_id
1 'polypeptide(L)'
;MANNGCCASGSPLACDLGAISASDRPRYHELRRSVAASVIGKRELPDGLAIQIDTARIALPHLAEWISFERKCCPFFEFRIDLAPDSGPVWLSLTGRAGVKEFITEAFAG
;
A
#
# COMPACT_ATOMS: atom_id res chain seq x y z
N MET A 1 -14.68 -3.61 17.47
CA MET A 1 -14.78 -3.44 16.92
C MET A 1 -14.47 -3.32 16.05
N ALA A 2 -14.26 -3.19 16.26
CA ALA A 2 -14.25 -2.93 15.48
C ALA A 2 -13.51 -3.09 14.51
N ASN A 3 -13.05 -3.18 14.25
CA ASN A 3 -12.56 -3.21 13.40
C ASN A 3 -12.31 -3.91 12.25
N ASN A 4 -12.32 -4.43 11.98
CA ASN A 4 -12.52 -4.95 10.67
C ASN A 4 -13.34 -4.03 9.84
N GLY A 5 -13.45 -2.84 10.30
CA GLY A 5 -14.31 -1.86 9.70
C GLY A 5 -13.87 -1.40 8.33
N CYS A 6 -12.66 -1.69 7.90
CA CYS A 6 -12.18 -1.20 6.61
C CYS A 6 -13.01 -1.70 5.44
N CYS A 7 -13.75 -2.81 5.62
CA CYS A 7 -14.51 -3.42 4.54
C CYS A 7 -15.94 -2.93 4.48
N ALA A 8 -16.39 -2.17 5.45
CA ALA A 8 -17.79 -1.79 5.55
C ALA A 8 -17.98 -0.34 5.12
N SER A 9 -19.00 -0.09 4.31
CA SER A 9 -19.36 1.25 3.90
C SER A 9 -19.68 2.08 5.15
N GLY A 10 -19.12 3.27 5.23
CA GLY A 10 -19.34 4.16 6.37
C GLY A 10 -18.51 3.84 7.59
N SER A 11 -17.77 2.74 7.59
CA SER A 11 -16.89 2.38 8.68
C SER A 11 -15.61 3.20 8.67
N PRO A 12 -14.93 3.36 9.81
CA PRO A 12 -13.63 3.97 9.82
C PRO A 12 -12.67 3.23 8.89
N LEU A 13 -11.78 3.97 8.26
CA LEU A 13 -10.75 3.37 7.42
C LEU A 13 -9.70 2.74 8.35
N ALA A 14 -9.54 1.45 8.26
CA ALA A 14 -8.57 0.72 9.07
C ALA A 14 -8.17 -0.55 8.35
N CYS A 15 -6.91 -0.94 8.49
CA CYS A 15 -6.43 -2.19 7.94
C CYS A 15 -6.94 -3.34 8.80
N ASP A 16 -7.42 -4.39 8.15
CA ASP A 16 -7.90 -5.59 8.80
C ASP A 16 -6.91 -6.72 8.57
N LEU A 17 -5.96 -6.87 9.49
CA LEU A 17 -4.97 -7.95 9.39
C LEU A 17 -5.61 -9.32 9.48
N GLY A 18 -6.82 -9.41 10.04
CA GLY A 18 -7.56 -10.66 10.06
C GLY A 18 -7.93 -11.17 8.68
N ALA A 19 -7.91 -10.31 7.67
CA ALA A 19 -8.15 -10.72 6.29
C ALA A 19 -6.97 -11.47 5.67
N ILE A 20 -5.79 -11.42 6.33
CA ILE A 20 -4.60 -12.15 5.90
C ILE A 20 -4.49 -13.37 6.81
N SER A 21 -4.34 -14.57 6.22
CA SER A 21 -4.27 -15.78 7.03
C SER A 21 -3.08 -15.72 7.98
N ALA A 22 -3.20 -16.41 9.12
CA ALA A 22 -2.14 -16.40 10.12
C ALA A 22 -0.82 -16.89 9.54
N SER A 23 -0.87 -17.87 8.62
CA SER A 23 0.35 -18.42 8.01
C SER A 23 1.01 -17.43 7.05
N ASP A 24 0.25 -16.46 6.50
CA ASP A 24 0.79 -15.49 5.56
C ASP A 24 1.28 -14.22 6.22
N ARG A 25 0.90 -13.97 7.48
CA ARG A 25 1.26 -12.72 8.15
C ARG A 25 2.75 -12.45 8.26
N PRO A 26 3.60 -13.45 8.56
CA PRO A 26 5.05 -13.20 8.58
C PRO A 26 5.57 -12.72 7.22
N ARG A 27 5.06 -13.31 6.12
CA ARG A 27 5.44 -12.89 4.77
C ARG A 27 4.95 -11.47 4.50
N TYR A 28 3.72 -11.17 4.88
CA TYR A 28 3.17 -9.83 4.72
C TYR A 28 4.03 -8.79 5.45
N HIS A 29 4.42 -9.06 6.69
CA HIS A 29 5.22 -8.10 7.45
C HIS A 29 6.62 -7.94 6.85
N GLU A 30 7.19 -9.01 6.33
CA GLU A 30 8.48 -8.94 5.64
C GLU A 30 8.39 -8.06 4.40
N LEU A 31 7.35 -8.28 3.59
CA LEU A 31 7.13 -7.48 2.39
C LEU A 31 6.90 -6.01 2.74
N ARG A 32 6.14 -5.75 3.78
CA ARG A 32 5.86 -4.38 4.21
C ARG A 32 7.15 -3.66 4.57
N ARG A 33 8.04 -4.32 5.28
CA ARG A 33 9.33 -3.72 5.62
C ARG A 33 10.16 -3.44 4.36
N SER A 34 10.14 -4.37 3.41
CA SER A 34 10.87 -4.19 2.15
C SER A 34 10.32 -3.03 1.34
N VAL A 35 9.00 -2.88 1.29
CA VAL A 35 8.37 -1.76 0.59
C VAL A 35 8.77 -0.46 1.25
N ALA A 36 8.67 -0.38 2.57
CA ALA A 36 9.02 0.84 3.31
C ALA A 36 10.47 1.24 3.07
N ALA A 37 11.37 0.25 3.04
CA ALA A 37 12.80 0.51 2.82
C ALA A 37 13.10 0.90 1.37
N SER A 38 12.20 0.62 0.44
CA SER A 38 12.41 0.89 -0.99
C SER A 38 11.85 2.23 -1.44
N VAL A 39 11.19 2.98 -0.57
CA VAL A 39 10.60 4.28 -0.93
C VAL A 39 11.71 5.32 -1.01
N ILE A 40 11.90 5.90 -2.21
CA ILE A 40 12.94 6.90 -2.45
C ILE A 40 12.37 8.24 -2.88
N GLY A 41 11.05 8.38 -2.91
CA GLY A 41 10.41 9.64 -3.23
C GLY A 41 8.92 9.57 -2.93
N LYS A 42 8.32 10.73 -2.68
CA LYS A 42 6.89 10.82 -2.39
C LYS A 42 6.31 12.02 -3.13
N ARG A 43 5.06 11.89 -3.57
CA ARG A 43 4.35 12.96 -4.24
C ARG A 43 2.90 12.91 -3.78
N GLU A 44 2.40 14.04 -3.26
CA GLU A 44 0.99 14.12 -2.89
C GLU A 44 0.10 14.13 -4.12
N LEU A 45 -1.01 13.41 -4.02
CA LEU A 45 -2.07 13.42 -5.03
C LEU A 45 -3.32 13.98 -4.38
N PRO A 46 -4.28 14.47 -5.19
CA PRO A 46 -5.52 15.02 -4.61
C PRO A 46 -6.24 14.03 -3.70
N ASP A 47 -6.18 12.74 -4.04
CA ASP A 47 -6.92 11.70 -3.34
C ASP A 47 -6.01 10.61 -2.78
N GLY A 48 -4.71 10.89 -2.63
CA GLY A 48 -3.79 9.90 -2.08
C GLY A 48 -2.34 10.32 -2.15
N LEU A 49 -1.50 9.34 -2.37
CA LEU A 49 -0.04 9.51 -2.34
C LEU A 49 0.59 8.63 -3.41
N ALA A 50 1.58 9.17 -4.11
CA ALA A 50 2.43 8.38 -4.99
C ALA A 50 3.78 8.22 -4.31
N ILE A 51 4.31 7.01 -4.33
CA ILE A 51 5.64 6.72 -3.78
C ILE A 51 6.51 6.16 -4.89
N GLN A 52 7.75 6.65 -4.93
CA GLN A 52 8.72 6.15 -5.89
C GLN A 52 9.45 4.96 -5.27
N ILE A 53 9.51 3.87 -6.01
CA ILE A 53 10.03 2.61 -5.52
C ILE A 53 11.40 2.34 -6.14
N ASP A 54 12.37 2.03 -5.28
CA ASP A 54 13.69 1.60 -5.72
C ASP A 54 13.64 0.09 -5.99
N THR A 55 13.59 -0.26 -7.29
CA THR A 55 13.48 -1.67 -7.67
C THR A 55 14.76 -2.46 -7.45
N ALA A 56 15.86 -1.80 -7.09
CA ALA A 56 17.05 -2.51 -6.63
C ALA A 56 16.87 -3.08 -5.22
N ARG A 57 15.93 -2.52 -4.46
CA ARG A 57 15.67 -2.95 -3.08
C ARG A 57 14.49 -3.88 -2.97
N ILE A 58 13.53 -3.79 -3.89
CA ILE A 58 12.40 -4.71 -3.92
C ILE A 58 12.10 -5.05 -5.38
N ALA A 59 12.04 -6.34 -5.69
CA ALA A 59 11.71 -6.79 -7.03
C ALA A 59 10.23 -6.55 -7.31
N LEU A 60 9.89 -6.23 -8.56
CA LEU A 60 8.50 -5.97 -8.95
C LEU A 60 7.54 -7.10 -8.55
N PRO A 61 7.89 -8.39 -8.72
CA PRO A 61 6.98 -9.44 -8.26
C PRO A 61 6.70 -9.37 -6.76
N HIS A 62 7.67 -8.97 -5.95
CA HIS A 62 7.46 -8.84 -4.50
C HIS A 62 6.60 -7.62 -4.18
N LEU A 63 6.75 -6.53 -4.93
CA LEU A 63 5.86 -5.38 -4.78
C LEU A 63 4.42 -5.78 -5.09
N ALA A 64 4.21 -6.54 -6.16
CA ALA A 64 2.88 -7.03 -6.52
C ALA A 64 2.32 -7.97 -5.46
N GLU A 65 3.16 -8.80 -4.88
CA GLU A 65 2.74 -9.69 -3.80
C GLU A 65 2.26 -8.90 -2.60
N TRP A 66 3.01 -7.85 -2.23
CA TRP A 66 2.59 -6.96 -1.14
C TRP A 66 1.24 -6.31 -1.45
N ILE A 67 1.05 -5.83 -2.68
CA ILE A 67 -0.22 -5.24 -3.09
C ILE A 67 -1.35 -6.26 -2.96
N SER A 68 -1.09 -7.52 -3.28
CA SER A 68 -2.10 -8.57 -3.15
C SER A 68 -2.58 -8.71 -1.71
N PHE A 69 -1.66 -8.60 -0.74
CA PHE A 69 -2.04 -8.64 0.67
C PHE A 69 -2.77 -7.37 1.09
N GLU A 70 -2.28 -6.20 0.64
CA GLU A 70 -2.92 -4.93 0.99
C GLU A 70 -4.35 -4.86 0.51
N ARG A 71 -4.62 -5.41 -0.66
CA ARG A 71 -5.98 -5.44 -1.19
C ARG A 71 -6.93 -6.23 -0.32
N LYS A 72 -6.41 -7.17 0.46
CA LYS A 72 -7.23 -7.94 1.40
C LYS A 72 -7.48 -7.17 2.68
N CYS A 73 -6.43 -6.57 3.26
CA CYS A 73 -6.58 -5.93 4.56
C CYS A 73 -7.03 -4.47 4.43
N CYS A 74 -6.81 -3.83 3.30
CA CYS A 74 -7.20 -2.43 3.07
C CYS A 74 -7.89 -2.32 1.71
N PRO A 75 -9.09 -2.91 1.56
CA PRO A 75 -9.75 -3.00 0.25
C PRO A 75 -10.26 -1.67 -0.29
N PHE A 76 -10.19 -0.61 0.52
CA PHE A 76 -10.62 0.73 0.10
C PHE A 76 -9.55 1.48 -0.70
N PHE A 77 -8.35 0.93 -0.83
CA PHE A 77 -7.30 1.55 -1.65
C PHE A 77 -7.49 1.21 -3.11
N GLU A 78 -7.17 2.19 -3.96
CA GLU A 78 -6.94 1.94 -5.38
C GLU A 78 -5.44 2.00 -5.62
N PHE A 79 -4.91 0.99 -6.31
CA PHE A 79 -3.46 0.89 -6.57
C PHE A 79 -3.20 1.10 -8.04
N ARG A 80 -2.13 1.85 -8.34
CA ARG A 80 -1.67 2.03 -9.72
C ARG A 80 -0.15 1.99 -9.72
N ILE A 81 0.42 1.18 -10.62
CA ILE A 81 1.86 1.12 -10.80
C ILE A 81 2.19 1.73 -12.15
N ASP A 82 3.07 2.73 -12.15
CA ASP A 82 3.56 3.35 -13.37
C ASP A 82 5.01 2.94 -13.56
N LEU A 83 5.28 2.27 -14.68
CA LEU A 83 6.61 1.80 -15.05
C LEU A 83 7.07 2.63 -16.24
N ALA A 84 8.01 3.52 -16.01
CA ALA A 84 8.55 4.33 -17.09
C ALA A 84 9.40 3.49 -18.03
N PRO A 85 9.51 3.88 -19.32
CA PRO A 85 10.31 3.12 -20.27
C PRO A 85 11.78 3.17 -19.93
N ASP A 86 12.53 2.25 -20.55
CA ASP A 86 14.00 2.19 -20.43
C ASP A 86 14.45 1.99 -18.98
N SER A 87 13.72 1.13 -18.25
CA SER A 87 13.99 0.85 -16.84
C SER A 87 14.01 2.12 -16.00
N GLY A 88 13.16 3.08 -16.37
CA GLY A 88 13.05 4.34 -15.66
C GLY A 88 12.31 4.21 -14.34
N PRO A 89 11.96 5.34 -13.72
CA PRO A 89 11.34 5.32 -12.39
C PRO A 89 10.08 4.49 -12.33
N VAL A 90 9.86 3.90 -11.15
CA VAL A 90 8.65 3.16 -10.82
C VAL A 90 7.91 3.93 -9.73
N TRP A 91 6.65 4.25 -10.00
CA TRP A 91 5.81 4.96 -9.04
C TRP A 91 4.60 4.10 -8.70
N LEU A 92 4.33 3.99 -7.42
CA LEU A 92 3.13 3.32 -6.92
C LEU A 92 2.21 4.39 -6.35
N SER A 93 1.00 4.48 -6.89
CA SER A 93 0.00 5.42 -6.41
C SER A 93 -1.04 4.68 -5.59
N LEU A 94 -1.34 5.21 -4.40
CA LEU A 94 -2.39 4.70 -3.53
C LEU A 94 -3.39 5.83 -3.36
N THR A 95 -4.62 5.59 -3.79
CA THR A 95 -5.67 6.61 -3.76
C THR A 95 -6.96 5.98 -3.22
N GLY A 96 -7.98 6.81 -3.05
CA GLY A 96 -9.27 6.31 -2.62
C GLY A 96 -10.25 7.41 -2.27
N ARG A 97 -11.36 7.00 -1.66
CA ARG A 97 -12.44 7.92 -1.29
C ARG A 97 -12.00 8.86 -0.16
N ALA A 98 -12.87 9.77 0.20
CA ALA A 98 -12.59 10.76 1.25
C ALA A 98 -12.06 10.07 2.51
N GLY A 99 -11.00 10.62 3.07
CA GLY A 99 -10.33 10.06 4.25
C GLY A 99 -9.16 9.15 3.93
N VAL A 100 -9.12 8.58 2.72
CA VAL A 100 -8.05 7.64 2.37
C VAL A 100 -6.72 8.36 2.27
N LYS A 101 -6.70 9.57 1.72
CA LYS A 101 -5.43 10.32 1.59
C LYS A 101 -4.76 10.51 2.94
N GLU A 102 -5.52 10.94 3.95
CA GLU A 102 -4.99 11.15 5.29
C GLU A 102 -4.49 9.84 5.89
N PHE A 103 -5.23 8.77 5.69
CA PHE A 103 -4.84 7.46 6.19
C PHE A 103 -3.52 7.00 5.57
N ILE A 104 -3.38 7.14 4.24
CA ILE A 104 -2.16 6.75 3.53
C ILE A 104 -0.98 7.63 3.96
N THR A 105 -1.20 8.93 4.06
CA THR A 105 -0.15 9.87 4.43
C THR A 105 0.41 9.51 5.81
N GLU A 106 -0.46 9.17 6.75
CA GLU A 106 -0.03 8.76 8.07
C GLU A 106 0.74 7.44 8.04
N ALA A 107 0.28 6.49 7.24
CA ALA A 107 0.93 5.18 7.13
C ALA A 107 2.35 5.27 6.57
N PHE A 108 2.61 6.26 5.72
CA PHE A 108 3.92 6.46 5.11
C PHE A 108 4.64 7.70 5.63
N ALA A 109 4.25 8.19 6.81
CA ALA A 109 4.81 9.41 7.36
C ALA A 109 6.27 9.27 7.79
N GLY A 110 6.70 8.10 8.07
CA GLY A 110 8.06 7.84 8.51
C GLY A 110 9.16 8.14 7.46
#